data_0c78276b87f0deddab1c0bd70245649c
#
_entry.id   0c78276b87f0deddab1c0bd70245649c
#
_cell.length_a   1.000
_cell.length_b   1.000
_cell.length_c   1.000
_cell.angle_alpha   90.00
_cell.angle_beta   90.00
_cell.angle_gamma   90.00
#
_symmetry.space_group_name_H-M   'P 1'
#
loop_
_entity.id
_entity.type
_entity.pdbx_description
1 polymer ?
#
loop_
_entity_poly.entity_id
_entity_poly.type
_entity_poly.pdbx_seq_one_letter_code
_entity_poly.pdbx_strand_id
1 'polypeptide(L)'
;LPTLRLLPQGISRKRLEQAIRELQLPVILAHDVDEADVVMTIRSEYKQKTPMVREAEERAMPIYVLKANTVPQMQASLTSIFALEVDPRDAALRETEEAIGLVLNRSEAVELSPQNAYIRRLQHQLAERANLVSRSRGREPYRRVRLYPDAARSPWR
;
A
#
# COMPACT_ATOMS: atom_id res chain seq x y z
N LEU A 1 1.35 -5.11 -5.33
CA LEU A 1 1.90 -4.35 -4.21
C LEU A 1 2.48 -3.04 -4.71
N PRO A 2 2.24 -1.92 -4.03
CA PRO A 2 2.86 -0.65 -4.41
C PRO A 2 4.35 -0.67 -4.14
N THR A 3 5.11 0.06 -4.96
CA THR A 3 6.56 0.18 -4.78
C THR A 3 6.86 1.03 -3.55
N LEU A 4 7.68 0.50 -2.65
CA LEU A 4 8.13 1.19 -1.45
C LEU A 4 9.51 1.80 -1.70
N ARG A 5 9.66 3.09 -1.43
CA ARG A 5 10.94 3.77 -1.47
C ARG A 5 11.53 3.82 -0.06
N LEU A 6 12.59 3.09 0.16
CA LEU A 6 13.17 2.90 1.48
C LEU A 6 14.56 3.51 1.56
N LEU A 7 14.78 4.35 2.56
CA LEU A 7 16.08 4.96 2.81
C LEU A 7 16.81 4.20 3.91
N PRO A 8 17.90 3.49 3.59
CA PRO A 8 18.73 2.85 4.61
C PRO A 8 19.67 3.85 5.26
N GLN A 9 19.74 3.84 6.58
CA GLN A 9 20.64 4.71 7.35
C GLN A 9 21.39 3.88 8.39
N GLY A 10 22.72 3.81 8.22
CA GLY A 10 23.59 3.06 9.15
C GLY A 10 23.46 1.56 9.08
N ILE A 11 22.85 1.03 8.03
CA ILE A 11 22.73 -0.41 7.79
C ILE A 11 23.36 -0.76 6.44
N SER A 12 23.68 -2.04 6.25
CA SER A 12 24.32 -2.51 5.03
C SER A 12 23.35 -2.48 3.85
N ARG A 13 23.63 -1.61 2.87
CA ARG A 13 22.87 -1.52 1.64
C ARG A 13 22.90 -2.85 0.87
N LYS A 14 24.06 -3.50 0.84
CA LYS A 14 24.24 -4.78 0.16
C LYS A 14 23.38 -5.90 0.75
N ARG A 15 23.36 -6.00 2.09
CA ARG A 15 22.52 -6.97 2.79
C ARG A 15 21.04 -6.67 2.60
N LEU A 16 20.68 -5.41 2.59
CA LEU A 16 19.31 -4.99 2.37
C LEU A 16 18.85 -5.33 0.95
N GLU A 17 19.69 -5.12 -0.05
CA GLU A 17 19.41 -5.54 -1.43
C GLU A 17 19.20 -7.04 -1.53
N GLN A 18 20.01 -7.82 -0.80
CA GLN A 18 19.83 -9.27 -0.74
C GLN A 18 18.50 -9.66 -0.12
N ALA A 19 18.13 -9.04 1.00
CA ALA A 19 16.84 -9.28 1.68
C ALA A 19 15.67 -9.00 0.75
N ILE A 20 15.73 -7.89 0.02
CA ILE A 20 14.70 -7.49 -0.95
C ILE A 20 14.59 -8.52 -2.07
N ARG A 21 15.71 -8.96 -2.64
CA ARG A 21 15.71 -9.96 -3.72
C ARG A 21 15.13 -11.28 -3.26
N GLU A 22 15.52 -11.76 -2.09
CA GLU A 22 15.06 -13.04 -1.56
C GLU A 22 13.55 -13.05 -1.31
N LEU A 23 13.01 -11.92 -0.82
CA LEU A 23 11.58 -11.78 -0.58
C LEU A 23 10.78 -11.38 -1.82
N GLN A 24 11.46 -11.00 -2.90
CA GLN A 24 10.84 -10.54 -4.15
C GLN A 24 9.84 -9.38 -3.92
N LEU A 25 10.19 -8.47 -3.03
CA LEU A 25 9.36 -7.32 -2.70
C LEU A 25 9.68 -6.13 -3.61
N PRO A 26 8.67 -5.32 -3.96
CA PRO A 26 8.88 -4.13 -4.80
C PRO A 26 9.43 -2.97 -3.95
N VAL A 27 10.73 -3.02 -3.66
CA VAL A 27 11.42 -2.00 -2.87
C VAL A 27 12.51 -1.35 -3.70
N ILE A 28 12.54 -0.02 -3.72
CA ILE A 28 13.60 0.78 -4.31
C ILE A 28 14.34 1.47 -3.16
N LEU A 29 15.66 1.42 -3.18
CA LEU A 29 16.47 2.10 -2.17
C LEU A 29 16.66 3.56 -2.55
N ALA A 30 16.21 4.45 -1.66
CA ALA A 30 16.37 5.89 -1.83
C ALA A 30 17.75 6.35 -1.35
N HIS A 31 18.17 7.52 -1.78
CA HIS A 31 19.45 8.13 -1.40
C HIS A 31 19.28 9.26 -0.40
N ASP A 32 18.10 9.84 -0.32
CA ASP A 32 17.79 10.92 0.61
C ASP A 32 16.33 10.86 1.08
N VAL A 33 16.03 11.67 2.09
CA VAL A 33 14.69 11.72 2.70
C VAL A 33 13.63 12.20 1.72
N ASP A 34 13.98 13.10 0.81
CA ASP A 34 13.02 13.65 -0.16
C ASP A 34 12.46 12.58 -1.09
N GLU A 35 13.27 11.56 -1.39
CA GLU A 35 12.88 10.48 -2.30
C GLU A 35 12.25 9.28 -1.57
N ALA A 36 12.27 9.27 -0.24
CA ALA A 36 11.88 8.11 0.55
C ALA A 36 10.44 8.16 1.03
N ASP A 37 9.85 6.98 1.20
CA ASP A 37 8.56 6.79 1.87
C ASP A 37 8.78 6.42 3.34
N VAL A 38 9.85 5.68 3.62
CA VAL A 38 10.20 5.21 4.96
C VAL A 38 11.72 5.21 5.14
N VAL A 39 12.16 5.24 6.39
CA VAL A 39 13.57 5.08 6.75
C VAL A 39 13.75 3.76 7.51
N MET A 40 14.79 3.03 7.20
CA MET A 40 15.19 1.84 7.96
C MET A 40 16.58 2.10 8.53
N THR A 41 16.71 1.99 9.83
CA THR A 41 17.96 2.30 10.54
C THR A 41 18.24 1.25 11.60
N ILE A 42 19.33 1.42 12.32
CA ILE A 42 19.72 0.55 13.42
C ILE A 42 19.67 1.32 14.74
N ARG A 43 19.49 0.61 15.85
CA ARG A 43 19.28 1.22 17.16
C ARG A 43 20.32 2.28 17.53
N SER A 44 21.61 2.05 17.25
CA SER A 44 22.67 3.02 17.56
C SER A 44 22.49 4.35 16.82
N GLU A 45 22.17 4.29 15.54
CA GLU A 45 21.91 5.48 14.72
C GLU A 45 20.66 6.22 15.19
N TYR A 46 19.60 5.48 15.51
CA TYR A 46 18.37 6.07 16.00
C TYR A 46 18.55 6.77 17.34
N LYS A 47 19.31 6.16 18.27
CA LYS A 47 19.61 6.77 19.57
C LYS A 47 20.44 8.04 19.46
N GLN A 48 21.36 8.09 18.51
CA GLN A 48 22.20 9.26 18.27
C GLN A 48 21.46 10.40 17.60
N LYS A 49 20.27 10.14 17.07
CA LYS A 49 19.49 11.13 16.36
C LYS A 49 20.29 11.83 15.28
N THR A 50 20.86 11.05 14.37
CA THR A 50 21.61 11.55 13.22
C THR A 50 20.76 12.57 12.43
N PRO A 51 21.38 13.47 11.64
CA PRO A 51 20.61 14.48 10.88
C PRO A 51 19.51 13.89 10.01
N MET A 52 19.77 12.74 9.39
CA MET A 52 18.78 12.07 8.55
C MET A 52 17.59 11.55 9.38
N VAL A 53 17.85 10.98 10.56
CA VAL A 53 16.81 10.51 11.47
C VAL A 53 15.95 11.69 11.95
N ARG A 54 16.59 12.81 12.31
CA ARG A 54 15.86 14.02 12.74
C ARG A 54 14.97 14.57 11.62
N GLU A 55 15.51 14.62 10.42
CA GLU A 55 14.73 15.10 9.27
C GLU A 55 13.51 14.22 9.00
N ALA A 56 13.69 12.90 9.08
CA ALA A 56 12.57 11.96 8.92
C ALA A 56 11.51 12.16 10.01
N GLU A 57 11.93 12.35 11.27
CA GLU A 57 11.01 12.61 12.37
C GLU A 57 10.23 13.92 12.16
N GLU A 58 10.91 14.99 11.71
CA GLU A 58 10.28 16.28 11.44
C GLU A 58 9.21 16.18 10.35
N ARG A 59 9.40 15.28 9.39
CA ARG A 59 8.45 15.03 8.30
C ARG A 59 7.38 13.99 8.66
N ALA A 60 7.37 13.50 9.90
CA ALA A 60 6.50 12.42 10.35
C ALA A 60 6.61 11.16 9.47
N MET A 61 7.80 10.90 8.92
CA MET A 61 8.09 9.74 8.11
C MET A 61 8.28 8.52 8.99
N PRO A 62 7.69 7.36 8.65
CA PRO A 62 7.91 6.14 9.43
C PRO A 62 9.39 5.74 9.47
N ILE A 63 9.86 5.40 10.64
CA ILE A 63 11.25 4.96 10.87
C ILE A 63 11.20 3.56 11.49
N TYR A 64 11.83 2.61 10.81
CA TYR A 64 11.91 1.22 11.27
C TYR A 64 13.30 0.95 11.80
N VAL A 65 13.37 0.55 13.06
CA VAL A 65 14.64 0.39 13.79
C VAL A 65 14.97 -1.09 13.94
N LEU A 66 16.08 -1.51 13.33
CA LEU A 66 16.57 -2.88 13.44
C LEU A 66 17.37 -3.08 14.73
N LYS A 67 17.29 -4.27 15.29
CA LYS A 67 18.13 -4.67 16.43
C LYS A 67 19.52 -5.03 15.99
N ALA A 68 19.67 -5.58 14.79
CA ALA A 68 20.95 -6.01 14.24
C ALA A 68 20.97 -5.79 12.73
N ASN A 69 22.18 -5.51 12.19
CA ASN A 69 22.43 -5.27 10.77
C ASN A 69 22.60 -6.60 10.03
N THR A 70 21.55 -7.41 10.01
CA THR A 70 21.55 -8.75 9.41
C THR A 70 20.40 -8.92 8.42
N VAL A 71 20.60 -9.81 7.43
CA VAL A 71 19.57 -10.10 6.44
C VAL A 71 18.26 -10.59 7.09
N PRO A 72 18.28 -11.54 8.05
CA PRO A 72 17.03 -11.97 8.70
C PRO A 72 16.28 -10.85 9.40
N GLN A 73 16.97 -9.92 10.06
CA GLN A 73 16.34 -8.76 10.72
C GLN A 73 15.71 -7.83 9.69
N MET A 74 16.40 -7.60 8.58
CA MET A 74 15.90 -6.79 7.47
C MET A 74 14.67 -7.42 6.85
N GLN A 75 14.69 -8.74 6.64
CA GLN A 75 13.54 -9.47 6.09
C GLN A 75 12.31 -9.41 7.00
N ALA A 76 12.51 -9.58 8.30
CA ALA A 76 11.43 -9.48 9.27
C ALA A 76 10.82 -8.08 9.26
N SER A 77 11.64 -7.05 9.21
CA SER A 77 11.18 -5.66 9.14
C SER A 77 10.43 -5.37 7.85
N LEU A 78 10.96 -5.78 6.70
CA LEU A 78 10.30 -5.61 5.40
C LEU A 78 8.95 -6.32 5.37
N THR A 79 8.87 -7.54 5.86
CA THR A 79 7.63 -8.29 5.94
C THR A 79 6.59 -7.55 6.79
N SER A 80 7.00 -7.00 7.93
CA SER A 80 6.12 -6.22 8.80
C SER A 80 5.62 -4.95 8.10
N ILE A 81 6.50 -4.23 7.41
CA ILE A 81 6.13 -3.01 6.68
C ILE A 81 5.05 -3.32 5.65
N PHE A 82 5.25 -4.35 4.83
CA PHE A 82 4.29 -4.72 3.80
C PHE A 82 2.99 -5.28 4.38
N ALA A 83 3.04 -5.96 5.51
CA ALA A 83 1.84 -6.46 6.18
C ALA A 83 0.99 -5.32 6.75
N LEU A 84 1.62 -4.25 7.28
CA LEU A 84 0.92 -3.10 7.85
C LEU A 84 0.43 -2.13 6.77
N GLU A 85 1.28 -1.86 5.76
CA GLU A 85 0.97 -0.91 4.68
C GLU A 85 0.04 -1.51 3.63
N VAL A 86 0.12 -2.82 3.44
CA VAL A 86 -0.63 -3.53 2.42
C VAL A 86 -1.34 -4.73 3.04
N ASP A 87 -2.33 -4.46 3.89
CA ASP A 87 -3.40 -5.43 4.08
C ASP A 87 -4.23 -5.35 2.78
N PRO A 88 -4.20 -6.37 1.92
CA PRO A 88 -4.90 -6.32 0.63
C PRO A 88 -6.39 -6.02 0.80
N ARG A 89 -6.97 -6.46 1.90
CA ARG A 89 -8.36 -6.20 2.23
C ARG A 89 -8.60 -4.73 2.52
N ASP A 90 -7.81 -4.13 3.41
CA ASP A 90 -7.96 -2.73 3.79
C ASP A 90 -7.68 -1.78 2.62
N ALA A 91 -6.66 -2.09 1.83
CA ALA A 91 -6.34 -1.32 0.63
C ALA A 91 -7.48 -1.36 -0.38
N ALA A 92 -8.06 -2.54 -0.60
CA ALA A 92 -9.18 -2.72 -1.52
C ALA A 92 -10.43 -1.99 -1.04
N LEU A 93 -10.71 -2.01 0.26
CA LEU A 93 -11.87 -1.31 0.83
C LEU A 93 -11.70 0.20 0.74
N ARG A 94 -10.50 0.73 0.96
CA ARG A 94 -10.21 2.15 0.77
C ARG A 94 -10.38 2.58 -0.69
N GLU A 95 -9.86 1.79 -1.62
CA GLU A 95 -10.04 2.03 -3.05
C GLU A 95 -11.53 2.09 -3.39
N THR A 96 -12.31 1.16 -2.85
CA THR A 96 -13.74 1.09 -3.09
C THR A 96 -14.47 2.34 -2.54
N GLU A 97 -14.14 2.78 -1.33
CA GLU A 97 -14.73 3.98 -0.74
C GLU A 97 -14.41 5.23 -1.54
N GLU A 98 -13.18 5.38 -2.00
CA GLU A 98 -12.77 6.49 -2.86
C GLU A 98 -13.52 6.46 -4.20
N ALA A 99 -13.64 5.27 -4.79
CA ALA A 99 -14.35 5.09 -6.06
C ALA A 99 -15.84 5.39 -5.92
N ILE A 100 -16.48 4.98 -4.82
CA ILE A 100 -17.86 5.32 -4.51
C ILE A 100 -18.04 6.84 -4.49
N GLY A 101 -17.14 7.56 -3.83
CA GLY A 101 -17.16 9.02 -3.82
C GLY A 101 -17.10 9.62 -5.22
N LEU A 102 -16.23 9.09 -6.07
CA LEU A 102 -16.10 9.55 -7.46
C LEU A 102 -17.38 9.29 -8.27
N VAL A 103 -17.96 8.11 -8.12
CA VAL A 103 -19.21 7.76 -8.83
C VAL A 103 -20.34 8.68 -8.38
N LEU A 104 -20.47 8.93 -7.08
CA LEU A 104 -21.51 9.80 -6.55
C LEU A 104 -21.34 11.26 -6.99
N ASN A 105 -20.10 11.74 -7.05
CA ASN A 105 -19.82 13.14 -7.41
C ASN A 105 -19.87 13.41 -8.91
N ARG A 106 -19.44 12.45 -9.73
CA ARG A 106 -19.28 12.64 -11.18
C ARG A 106 -20.31 11.91 -12.02
N SER A 107 -21.09 11.03 -11.43
CA SER A 107 -22.07 10.19 -12.14
C SER A 107 -21.45 9.35 -13.27
N GLU A 108 -20.20 8.96 -13.08
CA GLU A 108 -19.43 8.13 -14.02
C GLU A 108 -19.12 6.78 -13.41
N ALA A 109 -19.09 5.73 -14.26
CA ALA A 109 -18.66 4.41 -13.79
C ALA A 109 -17.17 4.40 -13.47
N VAL A 110 -16.78 3.66 -12.44
CA VAL A 110 -15.37 3.50 -12.03
C VAL A 110 -15.06 2.02 -11.92
N GLU A 111 -13.95 1.60 -12.51
CA GLU A 111 -13.47 0.24 -12.42
C GLU A 111 -12.42 0.11 -11.33
N LEU A 112 -12.57 -0.91 -10.49
CA LEU A 112 -11.66 -1.18 -9.38
C LEU A 112 -10.54 -2.13 -9.83
N SER A 113 -9.47 -2.19 -9.04
CA SER A 113 -8.36 -3.11 -9.28
C SER A 113 -8.80 -4.56 -9.12
N PRO A 114 -8.15 -5.51 -9.82
CA PRO A 114 -8.47 -6.94 -9.66
C PRO A 114 -8.34 -7.40 -8.22
N GLN A 115 -9.27 -8.22 -7.77
CA GLN A 115 -9.31 -8.78 -6.42
C GLN A 115 -9.84 -10.21 -6.44
N ASN A 116 -9.56 -10.97 -5.38
CA ASN A 116 -10.14 -12.31 -5.22
C ASN A 116 -11.65 -12.22 -4.93
N ALA A 117 -12.32 -13.35 -4.99
CA ALA A 117 -13.77 -13.41 -4.82
C ALA A 117 -14.26 -12.90 -3.46
N TYR A 118 -13.52 -13.16 -2.40
CA TYR A 118 -13.87 -12.69 -1.07
C TYR A 118 -13.87 -11.16 -0.98
N ILE A 119 -12.82 -10.55 -1.47
CA ILE A 119 -12.70 -9.07 -1.48
C ILE A 119 -13.75 -8.45 -2.40
N ARG A 120 -13.97 -9.03 -3.58
CA ARG A 120 -15.03 -8.53 -4.49
C ARG A 120 -16.40 -8.56 -3.82
N ARG A 121 -16.68 -9.57 -3.02
CA ARG A 121 -17.94 -9.64 -2.27
C ARG A 121 -18.08 -8.46 -1.30
N LEU A 122 -17.01 -8.12 -0.59
CA LEU A 122 -17.01 -6.97 0.31
C LEU A 122 -17.21 -5.66 -0.47
N GLN A 123 -16.59 -5.53 -1.63
CA GLN A 123 -16.74 -4.37 -2.50
C GLN A 123 -18.19 -4.21 -2.97
N HIS A 124 -18.84 -5.30 -3.37
CA HIS A 124 -20.27 -5.28 -3.76
C HIS A 124 -21.16 -4.86 -2.58
N GLN A 125 -20.84 -5.31 -1.36
CA GLN A 125 -21.60 -4.91 -0.18
C GLN A 125 -21.47 -3.41 0.11
N LEU A 126 -20.27 -2.85 -0.04
CA LEU A 126 -20.06 -1.40 0.13
C LEU A 126 -20.82 -0.60 -0.94
N ALA A 127 -20.80 -1.05 -2.18
CA ALA A 127 -21.55 -0.41 -3.26
C ALA A 127 -23.04 -0.43 -2.97
N GLU A 128 -23.57 -1.55 -2.53
CA GLU A 128 -24.98 -1.69 -2.17
C GLU A 128 -25.39 -0.72 -1.07
N ARG A 129 -24.57 -0.57 -0.02
CA ARG A 129 -24.81 0.40 1.06
C ARG A 129 -24.86 1.83 0.56
N ALA A 130 -24.12 2.14 -0.49
CA ALA A 130 -24.09 3.47 -1.12
C ALA A 130 -25.16 3.62 -2.21
N ASN A 131 -26.04 2.62 -2.39
CA ASN A 131 -27.08 2.57 -3.43
C ASN A 131 -26.51 2.64 -4.86
N LEU A 132 -25.34 2.05 -5.06
CA LEU A 132 -24.71 1.95 -6.37
C LEU A 132 -24.88 0.54 -6.93
N VAL A 133 -24.92 0.45 -8.24
CA VAL A 133 -24.88 -0.84 -8.95
C VAL A 133 -23.42 -1.25 -9.08
N SER A 134 -23.12 -2.52 -8.85
CA SER A 134 -21.77 -3.07 -9.03
C SER A 134 -21.82 -4.39 -9.77
N ARG A 135 -20.82 -4.64 -10.61
CA ARG A 135 -20.71 -5.88 -11.38
C ARG A 135 -19.27 -6.34 -11.43
N SER A 136 -19.05 -7.65 -11.33
CA SER A 136 -17.72 -8.24 -11.53
C SER A 136 -17.49 -8.49 -13.01
N ARG A 137 -16.27 -8.20 -13.50
CA ARG A 137 -15.87 -8.34 -14.90
C ARG A 137 -14.51 -8.98 -15.01
N GLY A 138 -14.25 -9.62 -16.13
CA GLY A 138 -12.96 -10.23 -16.44
C GLY A 138 -12.85 -11.65 -15.93
N ARG A 139 -11.67 -12.26 -16.15
CA ARG A 139 -11.34 -13.63 -15.74
C ARG A 139 -10.33 -13.62 -14.62
N GLU A 140 -10.42 -14.60 -13.73
CA GLU A 140 -9.37 -14.80 -12.73
C GLU A 140 -8.00 -14.97 -13.40
N PRO A 141 -6.90 -14.44 -12.85
CA PRO A 141 -6.81 -13.69 -11.60
C PRO A 141 -7.05 -12.17 -11.75
N TYR A 142 -7.52 -11.72 -12.89
CA TYR A 142 -7.70 -10.29 -13.20
C TYR A 142 -9.16 -9.82 -13.04
N ARG A 143 -10.02 -10.66 -12.49
CA ARG A 143 -11.42 -10.33 -12.30
C ARG A 143 -11.59 -9.20 -11.28
N ARG A 144 -12.42 -8.22 -11.61
CA ARG A 144 -12.56 -6.97 -10.86
C ARG A 144 -14.00 -6.50 -10.79
N VAL A 145 -14.27 -5.61 -9.85
CA VAL A 145 -15.57 -4.98 -9.68
C VAL A 145 -15.58 -3.65 -10.44
N ARG A 146 -16.69 -3.36 -11.08
CA ARG A 146 -16.97 -2.05 -11.66
C ARG A 146 -18.18 -1.47 -10.98
N LEU A 147 -18.07 -0.20 -10.57
CA LEU A 147 -19.14 0.55 -9.91
C LEU A 147 -19.84 1.44 -10.92
N TYR A 148 -21.16 1.47 -10.84
CA TYR A 148 -22.02 2.28 -11.73
C TYR A 148 -22.86 3.24 -10.90
N PRO A 149 -23.24 4.39 -11.46
CA PRO A 149 -24.18 5.29 -10.80
C PRO A 149 -25.48 4.57 -10.43
N ASP A 150 -26.20 5.12 -9.45
CA ASP A 150 -27.49 4.59 -9.00
C ASP A 150 -28.40 4.29 -10.20
N ALA A 151 -28.94 3.07 -10.23
CA ALA A 151 -29.84 2.62 -11.28
C ALA A 151 -31.09 3.49 -11.41
N ALA A 152 -31.56 4.08 -10.31
CA ALA A 152 -32.71 5.00 -10.31
C ALA A 152 -32.46 6.30 -11.08
N ARG A 153 -31.15 6.67 -11.23
CA ARG A 153 -30.74 7.88 -11.98
C ARG A 153 -30.20 7.55 -13.35
N SER A 154 -30.22 6.28 -13.73
CA SER A 154 -29.72 5.84 -15.03
C SER A 154 -30.74 6.17 -16.13
N PRO A 155 -30.28 6.74 -17.26
CA PRO A 155 -31.17 6.98 -18.41
C PRO A 155 -31.65 5.69 -19.10
N TRP A 156 -31.09 4.57 -18.72
CA TRP A 156 -31.39 3.26 -19.34
C TRP A 156 -32.49 2.47 -18.65
N ARG A 157 -33.18 3.05 -17.73
CA ARG A 157 -34.28 2.41 -17.03
C ARG A 157 -35.56 2.43 -17.84
#